data_d39bcb6bbac2d562675f024d051caba7
#
_entry.id   d39bcb6bbac2d562675f024d051caba7
#
_cell.length_a   1.000
_cell.length_b   1.000
_cell.length_c   1.000
_cell.angle_alpha   90.00
_cell.angle_beta   90.00
_cell.angle_gamma   90.00
#
_symmetry.space_group_name_H-M   'P 1'
#
loop_
_entity.id
_entity.type
_entity.pdbx_description
1 polymer ?
#
loop_
_entity_poly.entity_id
_entity_poly.type
_entity_poly.pdbx_seq_one_letter_code
_entity_poly.pdbx_strand_id
1 'polypeptide(L)'
;MARNACSVLILNLIIIYFKLNKKKIVFFYHPRKLLTFMHQFYIEDLLEDMSENYSVIYGHEVNINIGKKYFYIKQGYLKFILNIDLFISNNICDVFPPGSKKIYIHHNVYDDPWVPRNKEKVMCQRFLNYNFIYLSSKMQIKMVNEMFRRYDIGKFPNLKEIGYLRIDYLLRKYSEKLKIKKDSIVIATTQFEGFPEFTISNHLKDIIFELLNESSYNVILRPHPSNRAHIKIHELIEIFKHNTRFQCDFSENYVDSYAKSQILITDMSGTAYTFAFLTLCPVIFFLPNDDAIKKNNYDKLNFFLNRTKIGSTVRDVKLMSQEINKVLLKIKEYKESIQRLSKDIKYYGKAKKKFKEELDLIN
;
A
#
# COMPACT_ATOMS: atom_id res chain seq x y z
N MET A 1 18.43 10.47 -22.75
CA MET A 1 19.69 9.90 -22.23
C MET A 1 20.50 10.90 -21.41
N ALA A 2 20.82 12.07 -21.91
CA ALA A 2 21.67 13.07 -21.23
C ALA A 2 21.24 13.38 -19.77
N ARG A 3 19.96 13.62 -19.50
CA ARG A 3 19.48 13.95 -18.16
C ARG A 3 19.75 12.85 -17.11
N ASN A 4 19.58 11.56 -17.46
CA ASN A 4 19.89 10.47 -16.53
C ASN A 4 21.41 10.34 -16.27
N ALA A 5 22.23 10.51 -17.30
CA ALA A 5 23.69 10.49 -17.15
C ALA A 5 24.17 11.63 -16.25
N CYS A 6 23.64 12.84 -16.44
CA CYS A 6 23.93 14.00 -15.59
C CYS A 6 23.50 13.74 -14.14
N SER A 7 22.28 13.21 -13.92
CA SER A 7 21.79 12.86 -12.57
C SER A 7 22.68 11.84 -11.89
N VAL A 8 23.15 10.81 -12.60
CA VAL A 8 24.06 9.78 -12.06
C VAL A 8 25.41 10.38 -11.70
N LEU A 9 25.96 11.24 -12.56
CA LEU A 9 27.26 11.90 -12.29
C LEU A 9 27.16 12.77 -11.01
N ILE A 10 26.17 13.65 -10.94
CA ILE A 10 25.97 14.53 -9.77
C ILE A 10 25.76 13.68 -8.52
N LEU A 11 24.96 12.62 -8.61
CA LEU A 11 24.71 11.74 -7.48
C LEU A 11 25.98 11.05 -6.99
N ASN A 12 26.82 10.53 -7.88
CA ASN A 12 28.09 9.93 -7.49
C ASN A 12 29.04 10.93 -6.82
N LEU A 13 29.08 12.18 -7.27
CA LEU A 13 29.84 13.24 -6.60
C LEU A 13 29.34 13.52 -5.17
N ILE A 14 28.02 13.58 -4.98
CA ILE A 14 27.40 13.75 -3.66
C ILE A 14 27.72 12.55 -2.75
N ILE A 15 27.66 11.34 -3.27
CA ILE A 15 28.00 10.12 -2.54
C ILE A 15 29.46 10.15 -2.08
N ILE A 16 30.38 10.53 -2.96
CA ILE A 16 31.80 10.68 -2.61
C ILE A 16 31.98 11.68 -1.46
N TYR A 17 31.32 12.85 -1.54
CA TYR A 17 31.36 13.84 -0.46
C TYR A 17 30.88 13.25 0.88
N PHE A 18 29.75 12.51 0.90
CA PHE A 18 29.26 11.89 2.13
C PHE A 18 30.19 10.79 2.64
N LYS A 19 30.81 10.00 1.75
CA LYS A 19 31.78 8.97 2.14
C LYS A 19 33.03 9.56 2.75
N LEU A 20 33.51 10.69 2.26
CA LEU A 20 34.64 11.43 2.88
C LEU A 20 34.30 11.87 4.31
N ASN A 21 33.03 12.15 4.59
CA ASN A 21 32.54 12.46 5.94
C ASN A 21 32.12 11.20 6.74
N LYS A 22 32.57 10.01 6.35
CA LYS A 22 32.34 8.71 7.03
C LYS A 22 30.87 8.34 7.24
N LYS A 23 29.94 8.87 6.47
CA LYS A 23 28.52 8.53 6.57
C LYS A 23 28.19 7.31 5.74
N LYS A 24 27.32 6.44 6.28
CA LYS A 24 26.68 5.36 5.51
C LYS A 24 25.63 5.96 4.59
N ILE A 25 25.55 5.45 3.36
CA ILE A 25 24.63 5.94 2.33
C ILE A 25 23.42 5.00 2.23
N VAL A 26 22.24 5.53 2.49
CA VAL A 26 20.96 4.89 2.22
C VAL A 26 20.37 5.50 0.96
N PHE A 27 20.14 4.68 -0.05
CA PHE A 27 19.48 5.10 -1.27
C PHE A 27 18.07 4.48 -1.32
N PHE A 28 17.07 5.31 -1.10
CA PHE A 28 15.66 4.90 -1.28
C PHE A 28 15.22 5.14 -2.71
N TYR A 29 14.71 4.11 -3.37
CA TYR A 29 14.31 4.17 -4.77
C TYR A 29 12.88 3.70 -4.99
N HIS A 30 12.13 4.52 -5.72
CA HIS A 30 10.77 4.23 -6.11
C HIS A 30 10.66 4.01 -7.62
N PRO A 31 10.53 2.74 -8.09
CA PRO A 31 10.67 2.39 -9.51
C PRO A 31 9.40 2.62 -10.36
N ARG A 32 8.30 3.11 -9.79
CA ARG A 32 7.05 3.25 -10.54
C ARG A 32 6.93 4.57 -11.27
N LYS A 33 6.49 4.49 -12.55
CA LYS A 33 6.14 5.64 -13.39
C LYS A 33 4.86 6.36 -12.93
N LEU A 34 4.01 5.72 -12.16
CA LEU A 34 2.74 6.25 -11.67
C LEU A 34 2.87 6.72 -10.22
N LEU A 35 2.33 7.88 -10.00
CA LEU A 35 2.24 8.63 -8.77
C LEU A 35 1.54 7.85 -7.64
N THR A 36 2.26 6.97 -6.97
CA THR A 36 1.80 6.35 -5.72
C THR A 36 2.54 6.98 -4.53
N PHE A 37 2.45 8.31 -4.41
CA PHE A 37 3.19 9.09 -3.41
C PHE A 37 2.94 8.63 -1.97
N MET A 38 1.76 8.08 -1.68
CA MET A 38 1.48 7.57 -0.33
C MET A 38 2.44 6.48 0.14
N HIS A 39 2.98 5.67 -0.78
CA HIS A 39 4.01 4.68 -0.42
C HIS A 39 5.37 5.30 -0.16
N GLN A 40 5.56 6.53 -0.57
CA GLN A 40 6.79 7.29 -0.44
C GLN A 40 6.81 8.04 0.90
N PHE A 41 5.74 8.75 1.25
CA PHE A 41 5.73 9.63 2.42
C PHE A 41 6.03 8.93 3.75
N TYR A 42 5.51 7.72 3.99
CA TYR A 42 5.81 7.03 5.24
C TYR A 42 7.25 6.53 5.31
N ILE A 43 7.87 6.26 4.16
CA ILE A 43 9.29 5.87 4.11
C ILE A 43 10.19 7.09 4.25
N GLU A 44 9.82 8.23 3.67
CA GLU A 44 10.54 9.49 3.89
C GLU A 44 10.53 9.87 5.36
N ASP A 45 9.36 9.87 5.98
CA ASP A 45 9.20 10.11 7.41
C ASP A 45 10.06 9.15 8.27
N LEU A 46 10.14 7.88 7.85
CA LEU A 46 10.97 6.88 8.48
C LEU A 46 12.45 7.19 8.36
N LEU A 47 12.90 7.63 7.17
CA LEU A 47 14.31 7.84 6.86
C LEU A 47 14.81 9.23 7.31
N GLU A 48 13.94 10.23 7.43
CA GLU A 48 14.31 11.56 7.96
C GLU A 48 14.85 11.46 9.37
N ASP A 49 14.27 10.62 10.22
CA ASP A 49 14.76 10.38 11.59
C ASP A 49 16.10 9.60 11.65
N MET A 50 16.61 9.14 10.52
CA MET A 50 17.87 8.38 10.44
C MET A 50 19.04 9.25 10.02
N SER A 51 18.83 10.53 9.77
CA SER A 51 19.83 11.45 9.22
C SER A 51 21.06 11.67 10.11
N GLU A 52 21.02 11.30 11.39
CA GLU A 52 22.18 11.38 12.29
C GLU A 52 23.27 10.38 11.89
N ASN A 53 22.92 9.14 11.59
CA ASN A 53 23.85 8.05 11.29
C ASN A 53 24.01 7.77 9.78
N TYR A 54 23.05 8.21 8.98
CA TYR A 54 23.00 7.91 7.56
C TYR A 54 22.84 9.17 6.72
N SER A 55 23.40 9.16 5.52
CA SER A 55 23.05 10.12 4.47
C SER A 55 22.02 9.49 3.57
N VAL A 56 20.79 10.00 3.62
CA VAL A 56 19.66 9.45 2.85
C VAL A 56 19.53 10.19 1.53
N ILE A 57 19.45 9.42 0.45
CA ILE A 57 19.27 9.90 -0.91
C ILE A 57 18.02 9.26 -1.49
N TYR A 58 17.20 10.04 -2.19
CA TYR A 58 15.96 9.59 -2.81
C TYR A 58 16.06 9.60 -4.32
N GLY A 59 15.63 8.51 -4.96
CA GLY A 59 15.55 8.38 -6.39
C GLY A 59 14.20 7.87 -6.87
N HIS A 60 13.77 8.29 -8.07
CA HIS A 60 12.53 7.79 -8.68
C HIS A 60 12.55 7.89 -10.22
N GLU A 61 11.68 7.14 -10.88
CA GLU A 61 11.55 7.12 -12.35
C GLU A 61 10.65 8.21 -12.95
N VAL A 62 9.96 8.99 -12.13
CA VAL A 62 9.03 10.01 -12.60
C VAL A 62 9.67 11.38 -12.51
N ASN A 63 9.51 12.16 -13.59
CA ASN A 63 9.98 13.52 -13.62
C ASN A 63 8.97 14.43 -12.91
N ILE A 64 9.04 14.45 -11.57
CA ILE A 64 8.15 15.27 -10.76
C ILE A 64 9.01 16.28 -10.02
N ASN A 65 8.48 17.50 -9.94
CA ASN A 65 9.09 18.56 -9.16
C ASN A 65 8.64 18.45 -7.69
N ILE A 66 9.07 17.37 -7.03
CA ILE A 66 8.77 17.12 -5.62
C ILE A 66 9.94 17.57 -4.77
N GLY A 67 10.14 18.88 -4.66
CA GLY A 67 11.17 19.42 -3.80
C GLY A 67 12.61 19.06 -4.19
N LYS A 68 13.56 19.64 -3.49
CA LYS A 68 15.01 19.61 -3.80
C LYS A 68 15.72 18.29 -3.48
N LYS A 69 15.02 17.26 -2.98
CA LYS A 69 15.67 16.04 -2.41
C LYS A 69 15.70 14.82 -3.34
N TYR A 70 15.10 14.88 -4.55
CA TYR A 70 14.89 13.72 -5.39
C TYR A 70 15.67 13.77 -6.69
N PHE A 71 16.30 12.62 -7.01
CA PHE A 71 16.97 12.43 -8.30
C PHE A 71 16.05 11.64 -9.25
N TYR A 72 15.83 12.19 -10.44
CA TYR A 72 15.21 11.44 -11.53
C TYR A 72 16.21 10.46 -12.12
N ILE A 73 15.99 9.18 -11.89
CA ILE A 73 16.87 8.11 -12.38
C ILE A 73 16.00 6.95 -12.85
N LYS A 74 16.11 6.61 -14.13
CA LYS A 74 15.49 5.38 -14.64
C LYS A 74 16.19 4.15 -14.09
N GLN A 75 15.44 3.09 -13.81
CA GLN A 75 15.96 1.89 -13.16
C GLN A 75 17.22 1.33 -13.84
N GLY A 76 17.28 1.33 -15.18
CA GLY A 76 18.46 0.86 -15.93
C GLY A 76 19.76 1.61 -15.64
N TYR A 77 19.70 2.82 -15.06
CA TYR A 77 20.88 3.61 -14.70
C TYR A 77 21.36 3.36 -13.27
N LEU A 78 20.62 2.63 -12.44
CA LEU A 78 21.02 2.32 -11.06
C LEU A 78 22.37 1.58 -11.00
N LYS A 79 22.68 0.76 -11.97
CA LYS A 79 23.97 0.05 -12.07
C LYS A 79 25.20 0.95 -12.18
N PHE A 80 25.02 2.22 -12.46
CA PHE A 80 26.11 3.21 -12.56
C PHE A 80 26.26 4.07 -11.29
N ILE A 81 25.40 3.84 -10.27
CA ILE A 81 25.50 4.52 -8.99
C ILE A 81 26.40 3.67 -8.08
N LEU A 82 27.51 4.25 -7.63
CA LEU A 82 28.53 3.54 -6.89
C LEU A 82 28.48 3.87 -5.39
N ASN A 83 29.06 2.99 -4.58
CA ASN A 83 29.28 3.22 -3.14
C ASN A 83 27.99 3.44 -2.30
N ILE A 84 26.88 2.84 -2.70
CA ILE A 84 25.66 2.75 -1.90
C ILE A 84 25.82 1.61 -0.89
N ASP A 85 25.62 1.88 0.41
CA ASP A 85 25.63 0.83 1.44
C ASP A 85 24.33 0.07 1.48
N LEU A 86 23.21 0.80 1.54
CA LEU A 86 21.86 0.23 1.61
C LEU A 86 20.99 0.75 0.47
N PHE A 87 20.45 -0.14 -0.33
CA PHE A 87 19.41 0.15 -1.32
C PHE A 87 18.07 -0.30 -0.79
N ILE A 88 17.13 0.62 -0.64
CA ILE A 88 15.79 0.35 -0.11
C ILE A 88 14.75 0.64 -1.19
N SER A 89 13.81 -0.28 -1.40
CA SER A 89 12.65 -0.05 -2.27
C SER A 89 11.37 -0.64 -1.69
N ASN A 90 10.24 -0.01 -1.99
CA ASN A 90 8.90 -0.50 -1.65
C ASN A 90 8.14 -1.07 -2.84
N ASN A 91 8.82 -1.20 -3.97
CA ASN A 91 8.39 -1.92 -5.17
C ASN A 91 9.57 -2.74 -5.69
N ILE A 92 9.26 -3.87 -6.36
CA ILE A 92 10.29 -4.78 -6.84
C ILE A 92 11.08 -4.14 -7.98
N CYS A 93 12.40 -4.06 -7.82
CA CYS A 93 13.36 -3.60 -8.82
C CYS A 93 14.08 -4.80 -9.47
N ASP A 94 14.59 -4.60 -10.67
CA ASP A 94 15.37 -5.59 -11.41
C ASP A 94 16.84 -5.18 -11.55
N VAL A 95 17.14 -3.89 -11.41
CA VAL A 95 18.49 -3.33 -11.51
C VAL A 95 18.81 -2.58 -10.22
N PHE A 96 20.03 -2.69 -9.75
CA PHE A 96 20.48 -2.17 -8.45
C PHE A 96 21.85 -1.51 -8.54
N PRO A 97 22.18 -0.61 -7.62
CA PRO A 97 23.56 -0.15 -7.42
C PRO A 97 24.48 -1.33 -7.05
N PRO A 98 25.66 -1.44 -7.67
CA PRO A 98 26.60 -2.52 -7.37
C PRO A 98 27.08 -2.46 -5.92
N GLY A 99 27.29 -3.62 -5.31
CA GLY A 99 27.81 -3.74 -3.94
C GLY A 99 26.84 -3.40 -2.81
N SER A 100 25.68 -2.79 -3.12
CA SER A 100 24.69 -2.43 -2.09
C SER A 100 23.99 -3.63 -1.45
N LYS A 101 23.70 -3.56 -0.15
CA LYS A 101 22.73 -4.46 0.49
C LYS A 101 21.32 -4.01 0.14
N LYS A 102 20.48 -4.91 -0.35
CA LYS A 102 19.18 -4.61 -0.98
C LYS A 102 18.05 -5.04 -0.06
N ILE A 103 17.18 -4.09 0.26
CA ILE A 103 16.03 -4.26 1.15
C ILE A 103 14.76 -3.96 0.38
N TYR A 104 13.83 -4.90 0.36
CA TYR A 104 12.45 -4.66 -0.09
C TYR A 104 11.56 -4.46 1.13
N ILE A 105 10.73 -3.41 1.13
CA ILE A 105 9.74 -3.15 2.18
C ILE A 105 8.35 -3.36 1.60
N HIS A 106 7.61 -4.31 2.16
CA HIS A 106 6.24 -4.54 1.76
C HIS A 106 5.27 -3.54 2.42
N HIS A 107 4.18 -3.21 1.72
CA HIS A 107 3.29 -2.10 2.09
C HIS A 107 1.89 -2.51 2.55
N ASN A 108 1.57 -3.81 2.57
CA ASN A 108 0.32 -4.35 3.12
C ASN A 108 0.54 -4.99 4.49
N VAL A 109 -0.53 -5.20 5.24
CA VAL A 109 -0.44 -5.78 6.58
C VAL A 109 -0.69 -7.28 6.60
N TYR A 110 -1.53 -7.78 5.70
CA TYR A 110 -1.92 -9.19 5.61
C TYR A 110 -1.33 -9.87 4.38
N ASP A 111 -1.59 -11.17 4.31
CA ASP A 111 -1.24 -12.12 3.26
C ASP A 111 -2.19 -12.06 2.05
N ASP A 112 -2.66 -10.85 1.71
CA ASP A 112 -3.43 -10.64 0.50
C ASP A 112 -2.63 -11.00 -0.76
N PRO A 113 -3.26 -11.43 -1.86
CA PRO A 113 -2.56 -11.76 -3.09
C PRO A 113 -1.82 -10.55 -3.67
N TRP A 114 -0.49 -10.62 -3.76
CA TRP A 114 0.33 -9.52 -4.28
C TRP A 114 0.36 -9.50 -5.82
N VAL A 115 0.21 -10.67 -6.41
CA VAL A 115 0.11 -10.87 -7.86
C VAL A 115 -0.78 -12.08 -8.14
N PRO A 116 -1.38 -12.18 -9.34
CA PRO A 116 -2.08 -13.39 -9.78
C PRO A 116 -1.16 -14.62 -9.72
N ARG A 117 -1.73 -15.79 -9.47
CA ARG A 117 -0.99 -17.06 -9.31
C ARG A 117 0.01 -17.35 -10.43
N ASN A 118 -0.36 -17.08 -11.68
CA ASN A 118 0.52 -17.28 -12.85
C ASN A 118 1.74 -16.35 -12.87
N LYS A 119 1.78 -15.29 -12.06
CA LYS A 119 2.91 -14.35 -11.94
C LYS A 119 3.75 -14.58 -10.68
N GLU A 120 3.32 -15.44 -9.75
CA GLU A 120 4.02 -15.68 -8.48
C GLU A 120 5.44 -16.20 -8.66
N LYS A 121 5.67 -17.14 -9.59
CA LYS A 121 7.02 -17.69 -9.87
C LYS A 121 8.01 -16.59 -10.26
N VAL A 122 7.60 -15.72 -11.16
CA VAL A 122 8.41 -14.57 -11.60
C VAL A 122 8.69 -13.62 -10.44
N MET A 123 7.68 -13.37 -9.60
CA MET A 123 7.86 -12.53 -8.41
C MET A 123 8.86 -13.14 -7.43
N CYS A 124 8.78 -14.45 -7.16
CA CYS A 124 9.75 -15.15 -6.32
C CYS A 124 11.18 -15.03 -6.88
N GLN A 125 11.35 -15.23 -8.18
CA GLN A 125 12.65 -15.06 -8.84
C GLN A 125 13.22 -13.64 -8.68
N ARG A 126 12.38 -12.62 -8.79
CA ARG A 126 12.80 -11.23 -8.58
C ARG A 126 13.16 -10.94 -7.12
N PHE A 127 12.49 -11.57 -6.18
CA PHE A 127 12.83 -11.45 -4.75
C PHE A 127 14.22 -12.02 -4.41
N LEU A 128 14.73 -12.99 -5.15
CA LEU A 128 16.09 -13.51 -4.95
C LEU A 128 17.19 -12.45 -5.16
N ASN A 129 16.88 -11.35 -5.84
CA ASN A 129 17.80 -10.23 -6.00
C ASN A 129 17.97 -9.39 -4.73
N TYR A 130 17.11 -9.57 -3.72
CA TYR A 130 17.17 -8.85 -2.44
C TYR A 130 17.90 -9.65 -1.37
N ASN A 131 18.63 -8.96 -0.51
CA ASN A 131 19.24 -9.55 0.68
C ASN A 131 18.21 -9.74 1.80
N PHE A 132 17.30 -8.75 1.93
CA PHE A 132 16.27 -8.72 2.96
C PHE A 132 14.91 -8.35 2.36
N ILE A 133 13.86 -9.01 2.87
CA ILE A 133 12.47 -8.65 2.62
C ILE A 133 11.84 -8.32 3.97
N TYR A 134 11.44 -7.08 4.13
CA TYR A 134 10.81 -6.56 5.33
C TYR A 134 9.30 -6.62 5.19
N LEU A 135 8.68 -7.38 6.09
CA LEU A 135 7.26 -7.76 6.06
C LEU A 135 6.55 -7.25 7.31
N SER A 136 5.27 -6.94 7.17
CA SER A 136 4.47 -6.37 8.25
C SER A 136 4.03 -7.39 9.29
N SER A 137 3.95 -8.67 8.94
CA SER A 137 3.39 -9.69 9.81
C SER A 137 3.95 -11.10 9.55
N LYS A 138 3.81 -11.97 10.55
CA LYS A 138 4.14 -13.41 10.43
C LYS A 138 3.32 -14.09 9.32
N MET A 139 2.09 -13.62 9.08
CA MET A 139 1.23 -14.17 8.03
C MET A 139 1.84 -13.97 6.65
N GLN A 140 2.41 -12.78 6.40
CA GLN A 140 3.14 -12.51 5.17
C GLN A 140 4.42 -13.33 5.05
N ILE A 141 5.17 -13.52 6.14
CA ILE A 141 6.35 -14.40 6.15
C ILE A 141 5.95 -15.83 5.76
N LYS A 142 4.87 -16.34 6.34
CA LYS A 142 4.34 -17.67 6.01
C LYS A 142 3.96 -17.74 4.53
N MET A 143 3.22 -16.77 4.02
CA MET A 143 2.81 -16.72 2.61
C MET A 143 4.02 -16.69 1.66
N VAL A 144 5.03 -15.86 1.93
CA VAL A 144 6.24 -15.80 1.10
C VAL A 144 6.98 -17.13 1.11
N ASN A 145 7.16 -17.74 2.29
CA ASN A 145 7.78 -19.06 2.39
C ASN A 145 7.01 -20.13 1.60
N GLU A 146 5.67 -20.12 1.66
CA GLU A 146 4.82 -21.06 0.91
C GLU A 146 4.92 -20.81 -0.61
N MET A 147 5.01 -19.54 -1.03
CA MET A 147 5.23 -19.19 -2.45
C MET A 147 6.56 -19.77 -2.95
N PHE A 148 7.66 -19.58 -2.22
CA PHE A 148 8.97 -20.11 -2.59
C PHE A 148 8.98 -21.64 -2.66
N ARG A 149 8.38 -22.32 -1.66
CA ARG A 149 8.25 -23.80 -1.64
C ARG A 149 7.43 -24.32 -2.81
N ARG A 150 6.32 -23.64 -3.17
CA ARG A 150 5.45 -24.03 -4.30
C ARG A 150 6.19 -24.10 -5.63
N TYR A 151 7.22 -23.29 -5.80
CA TYR A 151 8.01 -23.24 -7.02
C TYR A 151 9.39 -23.87 -6.91
N ASP A 152 9.61 -24.62 -5.83
CA ASP A 152 10.87 -25.34 -5.53
C ASP A 152 12.11 -24.42 -5.62
N ILE A 153 12.00 -23.22 -5.07
CA ILE A 153 13.10 -22.25 -5.03
C ILE A 153 13.88 -22.47 -3.73
N GLY A 154 15.02 -23.15 -3.81
CA GLY A 154 15.80 -23.58 -2.65
C GLY A 154 16.52 -22.47 -1.88
N LYS A 155 16.74 -21.28 -2.49
CA LYS A 155 17.38 -20.14 -1.84
C LYS A 155 16.33 -19.10 -1.48
N PHE A 156 16.44 -18.54 -0.26
CA PHE A 156 15.51 -17.53 0.23
C PHE A 156 16.25 -16.25 0.61
N PRO A 157 15.66 -15.06 0.36
CA PRO A 157 16.10 -13.83 0.99
C PRO A 157 15.83 -13.88 2.50
N ASN A 158 16.50 -13.04 3.27
CA ASN A 158 16.25 -12.96 4.71
C ASN A 158 14.92 -12.24 4.97
N LEU A 159 13.92 -12.98 5.44
CA LEU A 159 12.59 -12.43 5.76
C LEU A 159 12.59 -11.88 7.19
N LYS A 160 12.17 -10.63 7.35
CA LYS A 160 12.10 -9.95 8.65
C LYS A 160 10.71 -9.41 8.93
N GLU A 161 10.17 -9.73 10.11
CA GLU A 161 8.94 -9.12 10.61
C GLU A 161 9.28 -7.78 11.29
N ILE A 162 8.88 -6.69 10.68
CA ILE A 162 9.16 -5.33 11.18
C ILE A 162 7.91 -4.58 11.64
N GLY A 163 6.73 -5.16 11.46
CA GLY A 163 5.45 -4.49 11.68
C GLY A 163 4.98 -3.67 10.48
N TYR A 164 3.83 -3.03 10.62
CA TYR A 164 3.18 -2.29 9.55
C TYR A 164 3.60 -0.81 9.56
N LEU A 165 4.73 -0.49 8.92
CA LEU A 165 5.32 0.86 8.89
C LEU A 165 4.33 1.95 8.47
N ARG A 166 3.50 1.66 7.48
CA ARG A 166 2.53 2.61 6.94
C ARG A 166 1.50 3.04 8.00
N ILE A 167 1.09 2.13 8.90
CA ILE A 167 0.11 2.46 9.92
C ILE A 167 0.65 3.44 10.94
N ASP A 168 1.94 3.37 11.29
CA ASP A 168 2.57 4.30 12.24
C ASP A 168 2.46 5.74 11.75
N TYR A 169 2.78 5.95 10.46
CA TYR A 169 2.64 7.25 9.81
C TYR A 169 1.18 7.73 9.77
N LEU A 170 0.27 6.83 9.37
CA LEU A 170 -1.14 7.16 9.21
C LEU A 170 -1.84 7.46 10.54
N LEU A 171 -1.52 6.73 11.62
CA LEU A 171 -2.09 6.97 12.94
C LEU A 171 -1.75 8.39 13.42
N ARG A 172 -0.51 8.85 13.21
CA ARG A 172 -0.11 10.20 13.56
C ARG A 172 -0.92 11.23 12.76
N LYS A 173 -1.03 11.07 11.43
CA LYS A 173 -1.82 11.97 10.58
C LYS A 173 -3.30 11.93 10.88
N TYR A 174 -3.85 10.78 11.23
CA TYR A 174 -5.24 10.62 11.57
C TYR A 174 -5.59 11.24 12.94
N SER A 175 -4.67 11.23 13.91
CA SER A 175 -4.89 11.83 15.22
C SER A 175 -5.22 13.33 15.13
N GLU A 176 -4.72 14.02 14.11
CA GLU A 176 -5.02 15.42 13.82
C GLU A 176 -6.46 15.63 13.29
N LYS A 177 -7.14 14.55 12.89
CA LYS A 177 -8.45 14.55 12.22
C LYS A 177 -9.60 13.95 13.05
N LEU A 178 -9.37 13.58 14.29
CA LEU A 178 -10.36 12.89 15.16
C LEU A 178 -11.68 13.65 15.38
N LYS A 179 -11.68 14.98 15.21
CA LYS A 179 -12.85 15.83 15.36
C LYS A 179 -13.71 15.97 14.10
N ILE A 180 -13.28 15.38 12.97
CA ILE A 180 -14.04 15.46 11.73
C ILE A 180 -15.31 14.64 11.85
N LYS A 181 -16.44 15.23 11.43
CA LYS A 181 -17.73 14.54 11.36
C LYS A 181 -17.66 13.40 10.33
N LYS A 182 -18.12 12.22 10.73
CA LYS A 182 -18.21 11.06 9.85
C LYS A 182 -19.61 11.00 9.21
N ASP A 183 -19.74 11.57 8.03
CA ASP A 183 -20.99 11.64 7.26
C ASP A 183 -20.85 11.06 5.85
N SER A 184 -19.79 10.33 5.61
CA SER A 184 -19.47 9.82 4.28
C SER A 184 -19.27 8.31 4.28
N ILE A 185 -19.43 7.72 3.10
CA ILE A 185 -19.00 6.37 2.74
C ILE A 185 -17.92 6.50 1.67
N VAL A 186 -16.76 5.88 1.89
CA VAL A 186 -15.70 5.86 0.89
C VAL A 186 -15.70 4.55 0.12
N ILE A 187 -15.63 4.63 -1.22
CA ILE A 187 -15.45 3.49 -2.12
C ILE A 187 -14.00 3.50 -2.59
N ALA A 188 -13.23 2.48 -2.22
CA ALA A 188 -11.85 2.35 -2.67
C ALA A 188 -11.67 1.03 -3.43
N THR A 189 -11.13 1.12 -4.65
CA THR A 189 -11.01 -0.01 -5.56
C THR A 189 -9.61 -0.60 -5.56
N THR A 190 -9.49 -1.88 -5.93
CA THR A 190 -8.20 -2.44 -6.36
C THR A 190 -7.86 -2.01 -7.79
N GLN A 191 -6.69 -2.42 -8.28
CA GLN A 191 -6.28 -2.21 -9.66
C GLN A 191 -7.17 -3.02 -10.61
N PHE A 192 -7.82 -2.38 -11.60
CA PHE A 192 -8.80 -3.01 -12.47
C PHE A 192 -8.23 -4.15 -13.32
N GLU A 193 -7.03 -3.96 -13.84
CA GLU A 193 -6.39 -4.93 -14.73
C GLU A 193 -5.65 -6.05 -13.98
N GLY A 194 -5.27 -5.81 -12.72
CA GLY A 194 -4.48 -6.75 -11.94
C GLY A 194 -5.26 -8.01 -11.54
N PHE A 195 -6.53 -7.82 -11.20
CA PHE A 195 -7.42 -8.87 -10.71
C PHE A 195 -8.84 -8.66 -11.27
N PRO A 196 -9.04 -8.83 -12.58
CA PRO A 196 -10.31 -8.47 -13.26
C PRO A 196 -11.52 -9.24 -12.73
N GLU A 197 -11.34 -10.48 -12.27
CA GLU A 197 -12.40 -11.30 -11.68
C GLU A 197 -12.86 -10.85 -10.29
N PHE A 198 -12.09 -10.03 -9.60
CA PHE A 198 -12.40 -9.57 -8.24
C PHE A 198 -12.72 -8.09 -8.16
N THR A 199 -12.51 -7.35 -9.24
CA THR A 199 -12.68 -5.90 -9.20
C THR A 199 -14.14 -5.47 -9.17
N ILE A 200 -14.42 -4.50 -8.33
CA ILE A 200 -15.68 -3.78 -8.23
C ILE A 200 -15.98 -2.89 -9.48
N SER A 201 -15.05 -2.77 -10.41
CA SER A 201 -15.08 -1.76 -11.51
C SER A 201 -16.36 -1.76 -12.35
N ASN A 202 -16.94 -2.94 -12.61
CA ASN A 202 -18.14 -3.08 -13.42
C ASN A 202 -19.44 -2.71 -12.68
N HIS A 203 -19.38 -2.58 -11.36
CA HIS A 203 -20.51 -2.31 -10.48
C HIS A 203 -20.45 -0.91 -9.85
N LEU A 204 -19.38 -0.13 -10.09
CA LEU A 204 -19.19 1.18 -9.44
C LEU A 204 -20.35 2.14 -9.68
N LYS A 205 -20.87 2.21 -10.91
CA LYS A 205 -21.99 3.07 -11.24
C LYS A 205 -23.23 2.71 -10.41
N ASP A 206 -23.56 1.45 -10.36
CA ASP A 206 -24.76 0.97 -9.69
C ASP A 206 -24.63 1.11 -8.16
N ILE A 207 -23.44 0.85 -7.61
CA ILE A 207 -23.15 1.06 -6.18
C ILE A 207 -23.28 2.54 -5.81
N ILE A 208 -22.67 3.46 -6.58
CA ILE A 208 -22.78 4.89 -6.32
C ILE A 208 -24.21 5.34 -6.41
N PHE A 209 -24.95 4.88 -7.42
CA PHE A 209 -26.37 5.21 -7.61
C PHE A 209 -27.22 4.72 -6.43
N GLU A 210 -27.06 3.47 -6.00
CA GLU A 210 -27.73 2.89 -4.84
C GLU A 210 -27.46 3.71 -3.57
N LEU A 211 -26.18 4.05 -3.31
CA LEU A 211 -25.81 4.82 -2.13
C LEU A 211 -26.39 6.23 -2.12
N LEU A 212 -26.43 6.90 -3.27
CA LEU A 212 -26.96 8.25 -3.39
C LEU A 212 -28.49 8.30 -3.27
N ASN A 213 -29.19 7.24 -3.66
CA ASN A 213 -30.64 7.18 -3.59
C ASN A 213 -31.15 6.66 -2.24
N GLU A 214 -30.52 5.60 -1.72
CA GLU A 214 -31.02 4.85 -0.57
C GLU A 214 -30.35 5.22 0.75
N SER A 215 -29.37 6.15 0.74
CA SER A 215 -28.72 6.61 1.95
C SER A 215 -28.61 8.14 2.00
N SER A 216 -28.41 8.68 3.21
CA SER A 216 -28.15 10.12 3.42
C SER A 216 -26.64 10.46 3.41
N TYR A 217 -25.76 9.50 3.22
CA TYR A 217 -24.31 9.70 3.27
C TYR A 217 -23.79 10.40 2.01
N ASN A 218 -22.71 11.14 2.18
CA ASN A 218 -21.87 11.56 1.08
C ASN A 218 -21.08 10.36 0.56
N VAL A 219 -20.87 10.28 -0.74
CA VAL A 219 -20.15 9.18 -1.41
C VAL A 219 -18.82 9.70 -1.94
N ILE A 220 -17.74 9.14 -1.44
CA ILE A 220 -16.38 9.48 -1.88
C ILE A 220 -15.83 8.31 -2.69
N LEU A 221 -15.72 8.47 -4.01
CA LEU A 221 -15.01 7.50 -4.86
C LEU A 221 -13.52 7.78 -4.81
N ARG A 222 -12.76 6.79 -4.37
CA ARG A 222 -11.29 6.86 -4.33
C ARG A 222 -10.69 5.75 -5.19
N PRO A 223 -10.45 5.98 -6.48
CA PRO A 223 -9.88 4.97 -7.36
C PRO A 223 -8.45 4.63 -6.97
N HIS A 224 -8.05 3.38 -7.22
CA HIS A 224 -6.64 2.99 -7.11
C HIS A 224 -5.76 3.94 -7.96
N PRO A 225 -4.56 4.32 -7.52
CA PRO A 225 -3.71 5.26 -8.26
C PRO A 225 -3.49 4.91 -9.73
N SER A 226 -3.37 3.62 -10.07
CA SER A 226 -3.24 3.16 -11.46
C SER A 226 -4.52 3.33 -12.29
N ASN A 227 -5.68 3.49 -11.65
CA ASN A 227 -6.96 3.63 -12.34
C ASN A 227 -7.38 5.09 -12.52
N ARG A 228 -6.62 6.07 -12.01
CA ARG A 228 -7.00 7.49 -12.03
C ARG A 228 -7.30 8.04 -13.44
N ALA A 229 -6.53 7.59 -14.42
CA ALA A 229 -6.72 7.97 -15.83
C ALA A 229 -7.61 6.98 -16.62
N HIS A 230 -8.24 6.00 -15.96
CA HIS A 230 -9.06 5.02 -16.63
C HIS A 230 -10.40 5.62 -17.06
N ILE A 231 -10.85 5.33 -18.29
CA ILE A 231 -12.05 5.92 -18.89
C ILE A 231 -13.31 5.74 -18.00
N LYS A 232 -13.49 4.59 -17.38
CA LYS A 232 -14.62 4.34 -16.45
C LYS A 232 -14.69 5.33 -15.28
N ILE A 233 -13.53 5.80 -14.77
CA ILE A 233 -13.50 6.77 -13.67
C ILE A 233 -13.96 8.14 -14.18
N HIS A 234 -13.52 8.55 -15.36
CA HIS A 234 -13.97 9.81 -15.98
C HIS A 234 -15.47 9.78 -16.32
N GLU A 235 -15.96 8.66 -16.83
CA GLU A 235 -17.40 8.46 -17.09
C GLU A 235 -18.23 8.59 -15.80
N LEU A 236 -17.79 7.98 -14.69
CA LEU A 236 -18.46 8.10 -13.39
C LEU A 236 -18.51 9.54 -12.89
N ILE A 237 -17.41 10.28 -13.03
CA ILE A 237 -17.36 11.68 -12.65
C ILE A 237 -18.37 12.49 -13.47
N GLU A 238 -18.45 12.28 -14.77
CA GLU A 238 -19.39 12.97 -15.63
C GLU A 238 -20.86 12.64 -15.30
N ILE A 239 -21.17 11.37 -15.01
CA ILE A 239 -22.52 10.92 -14.63
C ILE A 239 -22.97 11.59 -13.33
N PHE A 240 -22.11 11.70 -12.34
CA PHE A 240 -22.45 12.18 -11.00
C PHE A 240 -22.04 13.61 -10.69
N LYS A 241 -21.46 14.36 -11.63
CA LYS A 241 -20.90 15.71 -11.42
C LYS A 241 -21.88 16.75 -10.83
N HIS A 242 -23.18 16.57 -11.04
CA HIS A 242 -24.20 17.47 -10.52
C HIS A 242 -24.77 17.02 -9.16
N ASN A 243 -24.35 15.87 -8.64
CA ASN A 243 -24.80 15.42 -7.34
C ASN A 243 -23.88 15.95 -6.25
N THR A 244 -24.37 16.85 -5.41
CA THR A 244 -23.59 17.51 -4.34
C THR A 244 -23.06 16.57 -3.27
N ARG A 245 -23.62 15.35 -3.18
CA ARG A 245 -23.18 14.30 -2.26
C ARG A 245 -22.13 13.35 -2.85
N PHE A 246 -21.77 13.51 -4.13
CA PHE A 246 -20.74 12.70 -4.79
C PHE A 246 -19.44 13.48 -4.93
N GLN A 247 -18.33 12.84 -4.59
CA GLN A 247 -16.99 13.37 -4.78
C GLN A 247 -16.05 12.26 -5.27
N CYS A 248 -15.23 12.55 -6.28
CA CYS A 248 -14.09 11.72 -6.64
C CYS A 248 -12.82 12.31 -6.02
N ASP A 249 -12.13 11.53 -5.19
CA ASP A 249 -10.92 11.96 -4.48
C ASP A 249 -9.67 11.40 -5.15
N PHE A 250 -8.91 12.27 -5.79
CA PHE A 250 -7.60 11.99 -6.40
C PHE A 250 -6.43 12.44 -5.53
N SER A 251 -6.70 12.97 -4.33
CA SER A 251 -5.64 13.42 -3.44
C SER A 251 -4.67 12.29 -3.12
N GLU A 252 -3.43 12.65 -2.85
CA GLU A 252 -2.41 11.69 -2.45
C GLU A 252 -2.62 11.25 -1.01
N ASN A 253 -3.13 12.17 -0.18
CA ASN A 253 -3.45 11.91 1.22
C ASN A 253 -4.89 11.43 1.39
N TYR A 254 -5.09 10.12 1.52
CA TYR A 254 -6.42 9.54 1.75
C TYR A 254 -6.91 9.62 3.20
N VAL A 255 -6.12 10.15 4.11
CA VAL A 255 -6.50 10.27 5.53
C VAL A 255 -7.74 11.16 5.69
N ASP A 256 -7.87 12.22 4.88
CA ASP A 256 -9.03 13.11 4.93
C ASP A 256 -10.33 12.41 4.52
N SER A 257 -10.30 11.64 3.43
CA SER A 257 -11.45 10.83 3.00
C SER A 257 -11.81 9.76 4.04
N TYR A 258 -10.81 9.12 4.63
CA TYR A 258 -11.03 8.11 5.67
C TYR A 258 -11.57 8.72 6.96
N ALA A 259 -11.09 9.90 7.35
CA ALA A 259 -11.57 10.59 8.56
C ALA A 259 -13.05 10.99 8.45
N LYS A 260 -13.54 11.34 7.27
CA LYS A 260 -14.95 11.66 7.02
C LYS A 260 -15.85 10.43 6.90
N SER A 261 -15.30 9.23 6.76
CA SER A 261 -16.06 8.04 6.39
C SER A 261 -16.39 7.15 7.59
N GLN A 262 -17.64 6.68 7.66
CA GLN A 262 -18.10 5.66 8.61
C GLN A 262 -17.89 4.25 8.12
N ILE A 263 -17.89 4.05 6.80
CA ILE A 263 -17.76 2.75 6.15
C ILE A 263 -16.82 2.91 4.95
N LEU A 264 -16.01 1.88 4.73
CA LEU A 264 -15.32 1.67 3.46
C LEU A 264 -16.04 0.58 2.68
N ILE A 265 -16.34 0.81 1.42
CA ILE A 265 -16.74 -0.23 0.46
C ILE A 265 -15.56 -0.51 -0.43
N THR A 266 -15.19 -1.78 -0.55
CA THR A 266 -14.03 -2.17 -1.36
C THR A 266 -14.21 -3.59 -1.92
N ASP A 267 -13.33 -3.97 -2.80
CA ASP A 267 -13.17 -5.34 -3.30
C ASP A 267 -12.04 -6.08 -2.53
N MET A 268 -11.09 -6.63 -3.24
CA MET A 268 -9.94 -7.38 -2.69
C MET A 268 -8.75 -6.47 -2.32
N SER A 269 -8.97 -5.19 -2.05
CA SER A 269 -7.88 -4.26 -1.78
C SER A 269 -7.35 -4.33 -0.35
N GLY A 270 -6.04 -4.39 -0.18
CA GLY A 270 -5.37 -4.31 1.13
C GLY A 270 -5.68 -3.04 1.92
N THR A 271 -6.25 -2.02 1.27
CA THR A 271 -6.71 -0.79 1.92
C THR A 271 -7.84 -1.04 2.94
N ALA A 272 -8.58 -2.16 2.83
CA ALA A 272 -9.60 -2.59 3.77
C ALA A 272 -9.07 -2.61 5.22
N TYR A 273 -7.96 -3.28 5.43
CA TYR A 273 -7.33 -3.36 6.76
C TYR A 273 -6.67 -2.06 7.18
N THR A 274 -6.11 -1.31 6.22
CA THR A 274 -5.57 0.03 6.51
C THR A 274 -6.68 0.96 7.04
N PHE A 275 -7.83 0.99 6.37
CA PHE A 275 -8.98 1.78 6.79
C PHE A 275 -9.49 1.33 8.16
N ALA A 276 -9.75 0.03 8.34
CA ALA A 276 -10.27 -0.52 9.58
C ALA A 276 -9.34 -0.22 10.77
N PHE A 277 -8.04 -0.46 10.63
CA PHE A 277 -7.08 -0.22 11.71
C PHE A 277 -6.87 1.26 12.01
N LEU A 278 -6.96 2.11 11.00
CA LEU A 278 -6.80 3.55 11.17
C LEU A 278 -8.01 4.20 11.84
N THR A 279 -9.22 3.85 11.38
CA THR A 279 -10.46 4.57 11.72
C THR A 279 -11.29 3.87 12.79
N LEU A 280 -11.04 2.59 13.05
CA LEU A 280 -11.85 1.66 13.81
C LEU A 280 -13.29 1.55 13.30
N CYS A 281 -13.48 1.80 12.00
CA CYS A 281 -14.75 1.71 11.30
C CYS A 281 -14.82 0.45 10.44
N PRO A 282 -16.03 -0.09 10.20
CA PRO A 282 -16.22 -1.32 9.48
C PRO A 282 -16.02 -1.17 7.96
N VAL A 283 -15.79 -2.31 7.32
CA VAL A 283 -15.61 -2.44 5.86
C VAL A 283 -16.73 -3.30 5.28
N ILE A 284 -17.24 -2.94 4.11
CA ILE A 284 -18.09 -3.80 3.30
C ILE A 284 -17.28 -4.25 2.08
N PHE A 285 -17.08 -5.56 1.98
CA PHE A 285 -16.44 -6.19 0.83
C PHE A 285 -17.49 -6.50 -0.22
N PHE A 286 -17.44 -5.83 -1.37
CA PHE A 286 -18.27 -6.18 -2.52
C PHE A 286 -17.55 -7.21 -3.37
N LEU A 287 -18.01 -8.44 -3.30
CA LEU A 287 -17.39 -9.61 -3.95
C LEU A 287 -18.48 -10.43 -4.69
N PRO A 288 -18.86 -10.02 -5.90
CA PRO A 288 -19.91 -10.70 -6.67
C PRO A 288 -19.51 -12.12 -7.08
N ASN A 289 -18.20 -12.39 -7.18
CA ASN A 289 -17.66 -13.69 -7.61
C ASN A 289 -16.80 -14.35 -6.52
N ASP A 290 -17.42 -14.76 -5.42
CA ASP A 290 -16.74 -15.46 -4.33
C ASP A 290 -16.11 -16.82 -4.76
N ASP A 291 -16.65 -17.47 -5.79
CA ASP A 291 -16.14 -18.76 -6.27
C ASP A 291 -14.75 -18.63 -6.88
N ALA A 292 -14.43 -17.49 -7.48
CA ALA A 292 -13.10 -17.20 -7.95
C ALA A 292 -12.07 -17.15 -6.81
N ILE A 293 -12.46 -16.73 -5.60
CA ILE A 293 -11.60 -16.73 -4.41
C ILE A 293 -11.20 -18.17 -4.06
N LYS A 294 -12.16 -19.08 -4.01
CA LYS A 294 -11.94 -20.50 -3.71
C LYS A 294 -11.13 -21.18 -4.82
N LYS A 295 -11.47 -20.93 -6.08
CA LYS A 295 -10.75 -21.48 -7.25
C LYS A 295 -9.25 -21.15 -7.22
N ASN A 296 -8.88 -19.96 -6.73
CA ASN A 296 -7.50 -19.54 -6.58
C ASN A 296 -6.88 -19.92 -5.21
N ASN A 297 -7.60 -20.62 -4.33
CA ASN A 297 -7.21 -20.94 -2.95
C ASN A 297 -6.88 -19.69 -2.10
N TYR A 298 -7.52 -18.56 -2.39
CA TYR A 298 -7.34 -17.33 -1.61
C TYR A 298 -8.18 -17.32 -0.34
N ASP A 299 -9.24 -18.14 -0.27
CA ASP A 299 -10.10 -18.33 0.92
C ASP A 299 -9.33 -18.77 2.17
N LYS A 300 -8.13 -19.36 2.00
CA LYS A 300 -7.24 -19.79 3.09
C LYS A 300 -6.34 -18.66 3.62
N LEU A 301 -6.26 -17.53 2.94
CA LEU A 301 -5.43 -16.41 3.37
C LEU A 301 -6.10 -15.67 4.54
N ASN A 302 -5.31 -15.21 5.49
CA ASN A 302 -5.83 -14.46 6.65
C ASN A 302 -6.53 -13.18 6.23
N PHE A 303 -6.16 -12.59 5.08
CA PHE A 303 -6.87 -11.48 4.46
C PHE A 303 -8.37 -11.80 4.32
N PHE A 304 -8.72 -12.96 3.77
CA PHE A 304 -10.12 -13.37 3.58
C PHE A 304 -10.75 -13.95 4.85
N LEU A 305 -10.00 -14.71 5.65
CA LEU A 305 -10.49 -15.30 6.90
C LEU A 305 -10.87 -14.24 7.94
N ASN A 306 -10.13 -13.14 8.00
CA ASN A 306 -10.35 -12.08 8.97
C ASN A 306 -11.32 -10.99 8.50
N ARG A 307 -11.81 -11.04 7.26
CA ARG A 307 -12.72 -10.00 6.72
C ARG A 307 -13.99 -9.81 7.56
N THR A 308 -14.54 -10.90 8.11
CA THR A 308 -15.73 -10.84 8.97
C THR A 308 -15.46 -10.19 10.33
N LYS A 309 -14.20 -10.10 10.75
CA LYS A 309 -13.80 -9.40 11.99
C LYS A 309 -13.73 -7.88 11.80
N ILE A 310 -13.61 -7.42 10.57
CA ILE A 310 -13.54 -5.97 10.26
C ILE A 310 -14.77 -5.47 9.50
N GLY A 311 -15.69 -6.35 9.11
CA GLY A 311 -16.85 -5.96 8.33
C GLY A 311 -17.65 -7.13 7.80
N SER A 312 -18.37 -6.89 6.71
CA SER A 312 -19.24 -7.87 6.05
C SER A 312 -18.97 -7.99 4.55
N THR A 313 -19.63 -8.94 3.88
CA THR A 313 -19.50 -9.17 2.44
C THR A 313 -20.86 -9.05 1.77
N VAL A 314 -20.92 -8.32 0.66
CA VAL A 314 -22.10 -8.17 -0.20
C VAL A 314 -21.76 -8.68 -1.61
N ARG A 315 -22.70 -9.35 -2.24
CA ARG A 315 -22.56 -9.92 -3.60
C ARG A 315 -23.47 -9.27 -4.63
N ASP A 316 -24.54 -8.63 -4.19
CA ASP A 316 -25.52 -7.94 -5.03
C ASP A 316 -25.65 -6.49 -4.59
N VAL A 317 -25.59 -5.58 -5.57
CA VAL A 317 -25.69 -4.13 -5.32
C VAL A 317 -27.01 -3.79 -4.62
N LYS A 318 -28.11 -4.44 -4.96
CA LYS A 318 -29.43 -4.21 -4.35
C LYS A 318 -29.49 -4.47 -2.85
N LEU A 319 -28.56 -5.23 -2.32
CA LEU A 319 -28.43 -5.52 -0.88
C LEU A 319 -27.51 -4.52 -0.15
N MET A 320 -26.87 -3.61 -0.89
CA MET A 320 -25.84 -2.73 -0.33
C MET A 320 -26.38 -1.85 0.80
N SER A 321 -27.47 -1.14 0.56
CA SER A 321 -28.07 -0.23 1.55
C SER A 321 -28.60 -0.97 2.78
N GLN A 322 -29.18 -2.17 2.60
CA GLN A 322 -29.58 -3.02 3.71
C GLN A 322 -28.36 -3.44 4.55
N GLU A 323 -27.27 -3.82 3.91
CA GLU A 323 -26.07 -4.27 4.60
C GLU A 323 -25.36 -3.12 5.34
N ILE A 324 -25.34 -1.93 4.76
CA ILE A 324 -24.84 -0.71 5.44
C ILE A 324 -25.57 -0.53 6.77
N ASN A 325 -26.90 -0.58 6.76
CA ASN A 325 -27.71 -0.42 7.97
C ASN A 325 -27.37 -1.50 9.02
N LYS A 326 -27.24 -2.77 8.62
CA LYS A 326 -26.86 -3.87 9.52
C LYS A 326 -25.48 -3.65 10.14
N VAL A 327 -24.51 -3.23 9.32
CA VAL A 327 -23.14 -2.98 9.77
C VAL A 327 -23.10 -1.80 10.75
N LEU A 328 -23.86 -0.74 10.50
CA LEU A 328 -23.94 0.42 11.39
C LEU A 328 -24.59 0.10 12.74
N LEU A 329 -25.61 -0.76 12.76
CA LEU A 329 -26.19 -1.24 14.03
C LEU A 329 -25.16 -1.98 14.90
N LYS A 330 -24.16 -2.62 14.27
CA LYS A 330 -23.08 -3.39 14.93
C LYS A 330 -21.76 -2.62 15.04
N ILE A 331 -21.76 -1.31 14.87
CA ILE A 331 -20.52 -0.52 14.76
C ILE A 331 -19.62 -0.67 16.00
N LYS A 332 -20.20 -0.80 17.19
CA LYS A 332 -19.44 -1.01 18.44
C LYS A 332 -18.75 -2.38 18.46
N GLU A 333 -19.45 -3.43 18.05
CA GLU A 333 -18.90 -4.78 17.95
C GLU A 333 -17.73 -4.84 16.97
N TYR A 334 -17.89 -4.21 15.79
CA TYR A 334 -16.81 -4.11 14.83
C TYR A 334 -15.62 -3.33 15.34
N LYS A 335 -15.84 -2.21 16.01
CA LYS A 335 -14.77 -1.41 16.64
C LYS A 335 -13.93 -2.26 17.60
N GLU A 336 -14.56 -3.01 18.49
CA GLU A 336 -13.88 -3.88 19.44
C GLU A 336 -13.16 -5.03 18.74
N SER A 337 -13.78 -5.62 17.72
CA SER A 337 -13.19 -6.70 16.92
C SER A 337 -11.95 -6.21 16.15
N ILE A 338 -12.03 -5.03 15.53
CA ILE A 338 -10.91 -4.39 14.83
C ILE A 338 -9.77 -4.09 15.80
N GLN A 339 -10.08 -3.56 16.99
CA GLN A 339 -9.07 -3.30 18.02
C GLN A 339 -8.36 -4.58 18.49
N ARG A 340 -9.11 -5.67 18.67
CA ARG A 340 -8.51 -6.98 18.99
C ARG A 340 -7.60 -7.45 17.88
N LEU A 341 -8.08 -7.40 16.64
CA LEU A 341 -7.35 -7.87 15.47
C LEU A 341 -6.06 -7.05 15.22
N SER A 342 -6.07 -5.74 15.48
CA SER A 342 -4.88 -4.90 15.31
C SER A 342 -3.75 -5.26 16.29
N LYS A 343 -4.10 -5.80 17.48
CA LYS A 343 -3.11 -6.26 18.47
C LYS A 343 -2.36 -7.53 18.05
N ASP A 344 -2.91 -8.30 17.10
CA ASP A 344 -2.24 -9.47 16.54
C ASP A 344 -1.10 -9.08 15.59
N ILE A 345 -1.04 -7.81 15.17
CA ILE A 345 0.05 -7.27 14.35
C ILE A 345 1.19 -6.85 15.28
N LYS A 346 2.27 -7.62 15.22
CA LYS A 346 3.46 -7.33 16.01
C LYS A 346 4.02 -5.94 15.64
N TYR A 347 4.48 -5.20 16.62
CA TYR A 347 4.99 -3.85 16.45
C TYR A 347 3.98 -2.83 15.91
N TYR A 348 2.67 -3.05 16.09
CA TYR A 348 1.64 -2.07 15.73
C TYR A 348 1.87 -0.73 16.44
N GLY A 349 1.98 0.36 15.69
CA GLY A 349 2.35 1.68 16.20
C GLY A 349 3.83 1.83 16.64
N LYS A 350 4.67 0.79 16.43
CA LYS A 350 6.09 0.75 16.81
C LYS A 350 7.00 0.20 15.69
N ALA A 351 6.47 0.02 14.50
CA ALA A 351 7.20 -0.56 13.38
C ALA A 351 8.39 0.32 12.95
N LYS A 352 8.26 1.64 13.08
CA LYS A 352 9.35 2.60 12.80
C LYS A 352 10.56 2.35 13.70
N LYS A 353 10.36 2.12 15.00
CA LYS A 353 11.44 1.78 15.93
C LYS A 353 12.10 0.46 15.54
N LYS A 354 11.27 -0.57 15.26
CA LYS A 354 11.77 -1.90 14.87
C LYS A 354 12.57 -1.86 13.57
N PHE A 355 12.13 -1.08 12.60
CA PHE A 355 12.85 -0.91 11.35
C PHE A 355 14.28 -0.33 11.58
N LYS A 356 14.41 0.69 12.42
CA LYS A 356 15.71 1.27 12.77
C LYS A 356 16.63 0.22 13.38
N GLU A 357 16.15 -0.52 14.38
CA GLU A 357 16.91 -1.60 15.02
C GLU A 357 17.40 -2.64 14.00
N GLU A 358 16.56 -3.04 13.03
CA GLU A 358 16.95 -4.00 11.99
C GLU A 358 17.97 -3.41 11.00
N LEU A 359 17.92 -2.11 10.69
CA LEU A 359 18.93 -1.48 9.85
C LEU A 359 20.29 -1.38 10.53
N ASP A 360 20.32 -1.09 11.82
CA ASP A 360 21.56 -1.01 12.60
C ASP A 360 22.27 -2.37 12.68
N LEU A 361 21.52 -3.48 12.58
CA LEU A 361 22.06 -4.84 12.53
C LEU A 361 22.61 -5.25 11.14
N ILE A 362 22.35 -4.46 10.09
CA ILE A 362 22.86 -4.72 8.73
C ILE A 362 24.29 -4.13 8.55
N ASN A 363 25.17 -4.40 9.41
CA ASN A 363 26.55 -3.93 9.30
C ASN A 363 27.45 -4.91 8.57
#